data_25d588d0e829f03caa934e071c68c20e
#
_entry.id   25d588d0e829f03caa934e071c68c20e
#
_cell.length_a   1.000
_cell.length_b   1.000
_cell.length_c   1.000
_cell.angle_alpha   90.00
_cell.angle_beta   90.00
_cell.angle_gamma   90.00
#
_symmetry.space_group_name_H-M   'P 1'
#
loop_
_entity.id
_entity.type
_entity.pdbx_description
1 polymer ?
#
loop_
_entity_poly.entity_id
_entity_poly.type
_entity_poly.pdbx_seq_one_letter_code
_entity_poly.pdbx_strand_id
1 'polypeptide(L)'
;MEFQGDILDEFLQQQKSSRQSDQLPPWKEEKPEPMKGQDHGSPEADDGGDFKIPVLPYGQHLVIDIKSTWGDRHYVGLNGIEIFSSKGEPVRIENIQADPPDINILPAYGRDPRVVSNLIDGVNRTQDDMHVWLAPFTPGKSHSISMDFVQPCQVALIRIWNYNKSRIHSFRGVKDITMLLDAQCIFKGEIAKASGTLTGGTVWL
;
A
#
# COMPACT_ATOMS: atom_id res chain seq x y z
N MET A 1 -28.85 -23.23 -12.01
CA MET A 1 -27.68 -22.35 -11.96
C MET A 1 -28.07 -21.06 -11.26
N GLU A 2 -28.12 -21.10 -9.93
CA GLU A 2 -28.53 -19.96 -9.09
C GLU A 2 -27.65 -20.03 -7.83
N PHE A 3 -26.45 -19.44 -7.88
CA PHE A 3 -25.56 -19.37 -6.71
C PHE A 3 -24.77 -18.04 -6.62
N GLN A 4 -25.24 -16.97 -7.27
CA GLN A 4 -24.61 -15.65 -7.18
C GLN A 4 -25.41 -14.61 -6.37
N GLY A 5 -26.63 -14.91 -5.95
CA GLY A 5 -27.50 -14.01 -5.19
C GLY A 5 -27.18 -13.96 -3.69
N ASP A 6 -26.91 -15.12 -3.11
CA ASP A 6 -26.87 -15.25 -1.64
C ASP A 6 -25.69 -14.58 -0.95
N ILE A 7 -24.54 -14.53 -1.60
CA ILE A 7 -23.31 -13.90 -1.03
C ILE A 7 -23.43 -12.38 -1.01
N LEU A 8 -24.13 -11.79 -1.97
CA LEU A 8 -24.31 -10.35 -2.04
C LEU A 8 -25.33 -9.87 -1.01
N ASP A 9 -26.38 -10.66 -0.77
CA ASP A 9 -27.41 -10.35 0.22
C ASP A 9 -26.90 -10.49 1.66
N GLU A 10 -26.07 -11.48 1.94
CA GLU A 10 -25.39 -11.63 3.24
C GLU A 10 -24.45 -10.45 3.53
N PHE A 11 -23.71 -10.00 2.53
CA PHE A 11 -22.83 -8.84 2.64
C PHE A 11 -23.59 -7.53 2.88
N LEU A 12 -24.75 -7.35 2.23
CA LEU A 12 -25.59 -6.17 2.41
C LEU A 12 -26.33 -6.16 3.75
N GLN A 13 -26.68 -7.32 4.30
CA GLN A 13 -27.25 -7.43 5.65
C GLN A 13 -26.22 -7.12 6.74
N GLN A 14 -24.97 -7.53 6.55
CA GLN A 14 -23.88 -7.24 7.49
C GLN A 14 -23.54 -5.74 7.54
N GLN A 15 -23.66 -5.03 6.42
CA GLN A 15 -23.50 -3.56 6.40
C GLN A 15 -24.66 -2.79 7.05
N LYS A 16 -25.87 -3.33 7.02
CA LYS A 16 -27.03 -2.68 7.67
C LYS A 16 -26.99 -2.78 9.18
N SER A 17 -26.50 -3.88 9.73
CA SER A 17 -26.36 -4.05 11.19
C SER A 17 -25.24 -3.21 11.82
N SER A 18 -24.23 -2.81 11.04
CA SER A 18 -23.14 -1.95 11.52
C SER A 18 -23.50 -0.46 11.62
N ARG A 19 -24.60 -0.04 10.98
CA ARG A 19 -25.02 1.38 10.96
C ARG A 19 -25.96 1.79 12.11
N GLN A 20 -26.34 0.88 12.99
CA GLN A 20 -27.29 1.15 14.07
C GLN A 20 -26.66 1.43 15.44
N SER A 21 -25.34 1.47 15.58
CA SER A 21 -24.67 1.64 16.87
C SER A 21 -23.87 2.94 17.08
N ASP A 22 -23.87 3.90 16.15
CA ASP A 22 -23.13 5.14 16.31
C ASP A 22 -24.06 6.38 16.37
N GLN A 23 -24.74 6.54 17.50
CA GLN A 23 -25.22 7.86 17.93
C GLN A 23 -24.17 8.47 18.87
N LEU A 24 -23.38 9.41 18.34
CA LEU A 24 -22.46 10.23 19.12
C LEU A 24 -23.25 11.30 19.89
N PRO A 25 -22.89 11.58 21.15
CA PRO A 25 -23.49 12.66 21.93
C PRO A 25 -23.04 14.05 21.44
N PRO A 26 -23.86 15.10 21.66
CA PRO A 26 -23.61 16.44 21.11
C PRO A 26 -22.40 17.11 21.77
N TRP A 27 -21.60 17.79 20.96
CA TRP A 27 -20.44 18.59 21.33
C TRP A 27 -20.84 19.75 22.26
N LYS A 28 -20.17 19.89 23.41
CA LYS A 28 -20.16 21.12 24.19
C LYS A 28 -18.93 21.93 23.79
N GLU A 29 -19.16 23.14 23.30
CA GLU A 29 -18.12 24.15 23.12
C GLU A 29 -17.64 24.65 24.50
N GLU A 30 -16.40 24.36 24.85
CA GLU A 30 -15.70 25.03 25.92
C GLU A 30 -14.79 26.13 25.36
N LYS A 31 -15.01 27.37 25.79
CA LYS A 31 -14.16 28.52 25.44
C LYS A 31 -12.81 28.40 26.16
N PRO A 32 -11.69 28.73 25.51
CA PRO A 32 -10.40 28.74 26.19
C PRO A 32 -10.25 30.02 27.06
N GLU A 33 -9.90 29.83 28.34
CA GLU A 33 -9.44 30.91 29.23
C GLU A 33 -7.95 31.23 28.96
N PRO A 34 -7.53 32.51 29.17
CA PRO A 34 -6.16 32.92 28.85
C PRO A 34 -5.19 32.52 29.98
N MET A 35 -4.20 31.69 29.66
CA MET A 35 -3.09 31.41 30.58
C MET A 35 -2.10 32.56 30.62
N LYS A 36 -1.83 33.00 31.85
CA LYS A 36 -0.78 33.95 32.23
C LYS A 36 0.59 33.33 32.00
N GLY A 37 1.50 34.16 31.45
CA GLY A 37 2.88 33.77 31.21
C GLY A 37 3.67 33.51 32.50
N GLN A 38 4.60 32.57 32.39
CA GLN A 38 5.83 32.52 33.17
C GLN A 38 7.00 32.21 32.22
N ASP A 39 7.86 33.21 32.17
CA ASP A 39 9.17 33.25 31.56
C ASP A 39 10.13 32.38 32.38
N HIS A 40 10.86 31.48 31.75
CA HIS A 40 12.22 31.04 32.04
C HIS A 40 12.58 29.75 31.24
N GLY A 41 13.46 29.89 30.28
CA GLY A 41 14.10 28.78 29.59
C GLY A 41 14.95 29.30 28.43
N SER A 42 16.24 29.35 28.63
CA SER A 42 17.25 29.69 27.64
C SER A 42 17.05 28.93 26.32
N PRO A 43 17.34 29.54 25.18
CA PRO A 43 17.32 28.83 23.91
C PRO A 43 18.42 27.76 23.92
N GLU A 44 18.02 26.50 23.94
CA GLU A 44 18.94 25.41 23.54
C GLU A 44 19.34 25.68 22.09
N ALA A 45 20.64 25.69 21.88
CA ALA A 45 21.23 25.87 20.57
C ALA A 45 20.62 24.84 19.61
N ASP A 46 19.97 25.34 18.56
CA ASP A 46 19.65 24.61 17.36
C ASP A 46 20.98 24.01 16.87
N ASP A 47 21.19 22.73 17.17
CA ASP A 47 22.24 21.93 16.56
C ASP A 47 21.92 21.90 15.08
N GLY A 48 22.53 22.81 14.33
CA GLY A 48 22.45 22.90 12.89
C GLY A 48 22.86 21.59 12.27
N GLY A 49 21.95 20.62 12.35
CA GLY A 49 22.09 19.30 11.75
C GLY A 49 22.46 19.49 10.30
N ASP A 50 23.70 19.16 9.98
CA ASP A 50 24.28 19.24 8.65
C ASP A 50 23.31 18.58 7.68
N PHE A 51 22.62 19.36 6.83
CA PHE A 51 21.66 18.85 5.86
C PHE A 51 22.42 17.97 4.87
N LYS A 52 22.47 16.68 5.19
CA LYS A 52 23.04 15.68 4.29
C LYS A 52 22.02 15.38 3.20
N ILE A 53 22.37 15.69 1.96
CA ILE A 53 21.62 15.23 0.80
C ILE A 53 21.57 13.69 0.89
N PRO A 54 20.38 13.07 0.97
CA PRO A 54 20.29 11.63 1.07
C PRO A 54 21.02 10.98 -0.12
N VAL A 55 22.00 10.15 0.14
CA VAL A 55 22.62 9.32 -0.91
C VAL A 55 21.58 8.33 -1.38
N LEU A 56 21.39 8.20 -2.71
CA LEU A 56 20.49 7.20 -3.26
C LEU A 56 20.88 5.80 -2.76
N PRO A 57 19.90 5.01 -2.28
CA PRO A 57 20.17 3.67 -1.79
C PRO A 57 20.69 2.77 -2.92
N TYR A 58 21.66 1.92 -2.58
CA TYR A 58 22.27 0.96 -3.51
C TYR A 58 22.00 -0.46 -3.02
N GLY A 59 21.59 -1.34 -3.91
CA GLY A 59 21.33 -2.73 -3.57
C GLY A 59 20.75 -3.54 -4.72
N GLN A 60 20.40 -4.80 -4.41
CA GLN A 60 19.90 -5.77 -5.37
C GLN A 60 18.61 -6.46 -4.93
N HIS A 61 18.36 -6.55 -3.63
CA HIS A 61 17.20 -7.24 -3.07
C HIS A 61 16.26 -6.24 -2.39
N LEU A 62 15.09 -6.01 -3.00
CA LEU A 62 14.05 -5.12 -2.46
C LEU A 62 12.93 -5.93 -1.80
N VAL A 63 12.59 -5.60 -0.57
CA VAL A 63 11.45 -6.14 0.16
C VAL A 63 10.46 -5.02 0.47
N ILE A 64 9.19 -5.21 0.12
CA ILE A 64 8.08 -4.35 0.52
C ILE A 64 7.25 -5.11 1.55
N ASP A 65 7.34 -4.68 2.79
CA ASP A 65 6.60 -5.23 3.91
C ASP A 65 5.29 -4.44 4.09
N ILE A 66 4.16 -5.11 3.89
CA ILE A 66 2.82 -4.52 3.89
C ILE A 66 2.24 -4.62 5.31
N LYS A 67 1.93 -3.48 5.90
CA LYS A 67 1.43 -3.37 7.27
C LYS A 67 -0.09 -3.26 7.35
N SER A 68 -0.70 -2.58 6.39
CA SER A 68 -2.15 -2.37 6.37
C SER A 68 -2.69 -2.15 4.96
N THR A 69 -4.01 -2.29 4.81
CA THR A 69 -4.79 -1.96 3.62
C THR A 69 -5.60 -0.69 3.85
N TRP A 70 -6.25 -0.18 2.82
CA TRP A 70 -7.17 0.96 2.91
C TRP A 70 -8.52 0.62 3.57
N GLY A 71 -8.68 -0.59 4.09
CA GLY A 71 -9.86 -0.98 4.88
C GLY A 71 -10.36 -2.40 4.64
N ASP A 72 -9.90 -3.09 3.61
CA ASP A 72 -10.20 -4.50 3.43
C ASP A 72 -9.42 -5.33 4.46
N ARG A 73 -10.13 -6.20 5.18
CA ARG A 73 -9.53 -7.06 6.23
C ARG A 73 -9.17 -8.45 5.74
N HIS A 74 -9.51 -8.78 4.50
CA HIS A 74 -9.42 -10.14 3.96
C HIS A 74 -8.52 -10.24 2.75
N TYR A 75 -8.32 -9.12 2.04
CA TYR A 75 -7.57 -9.09 0.79
C TYR A 75 -6.65 -7.87 0.72
N VAL A 76 -5.51 -8.07 0.07
CA VAL A 76 -4.58 -7.02 -0.31
C VAL A 76 -4.19 -7.18 -1.76
N GLY A 77 -4.03 -6.08 -2.47
CA GLY A 77 -3.63 -6.10 -3.87
C GLY A 77 -2.92 -4.84 -4.33
N LEU A 78 -2.27 -4.97 -5.48
CA LEU A 78 -1.61 -3.90 -6.21
C LEU A 78 -1.82 -4.09 -7.71
N ASN A 79 -1.71 -2.99 -8.46
CA ASN A 79 -1.73 -3.02 -9.93
C ASN A 79 -0.33 -3.17 -10.53
N GLY A 80 0.71 -2.60 -9.88
CA GLY A 80 2.05 -2.69 -10.44
C GLY A 80 3.12 -1.99 -9.61
N ILE A 81 4.38 -2.31 -9.92
CA ILE A 81 5.56 -1.73 -9.30
C ILE A 81 6.57 -1.44 -10.41
N GLU A 82 7.08 -0.21 -10.45
CA GLU A 82 8.15 0.20 -11.34
C GLU A 82 9.31 0.73 -10.53
N ILE A 83 10.52 0.33 -10.87
CA ILE A 83 11.74 0.75 -10.19
C ILE A 83 12.67 1.35 -11.24
N PHE A 84 13.25 2.51 -10.92
CA PHE A 84 14.16 3.23 -11.81
C PHE A 84 15.50 3.47 -11.13
N SER A 85 16.56 3.23 -11.87
CA SER A 85 17.93 3.49 -11.42
C SER A 85 18.24 5.00 -11.41
N SER A 86 19.39 5.37 -10.82
CA SER A 86 19.92 6.75 -10.85
C SER A 86 20.20 7.27 -12.25
N LYS A 87 20.25 6.40 -13.25
CA LYS A 87 20.36 6.76 -14.69
C LYS A 87 19.01 7.05 -15.34
N GLY A 88 17.89 6.89 -14.60
CA GLY A 88 16.54 7.03 -15.15
C GLY A 88 16.05 5.81 -15.95
N GLU A 89 16.79 4.71 -15.91
CA GLU A 89 16.46 3.49 -16.64
C GLU A 89 15.62 2.56 -15.76
N PRO A 90 14.62 1.84 -16.33
CA PRO A 90 13.90 0.80 -15.61
C PRO A 90 14.85 -0.30 -15.12
N VAL A 91 14.74 -0.66 -13.85
CA VAL A 91 15.50 -1.76 -13.26
C VAL A 91 14.91 -3.08 -13.70
N ARG A 92 15.74 -3.98 -14.22
CA ARG A 92 15.31 -5.33 -14.60
C ARG A 92 15.18 -6.21 -13.37
N ILE A 93 14.00 -6.80 -13.19
CA ILE A 93 13.70 -7.73 -12.11
C ILE A 93 13.96 -9.16 -12.63
N GLU A 94 14.78 -9.91 -11.91
CA GLU A 94 15.07 -11.30 -12.20
C GLU A 94 14.01 -12.22 -11.62
N ASN A 95 13.59 -11.90 -10.38
CA ASN A 95 12.62 -12.70 -9.64
C ASN A 95 11.71 -11.80 -8.81
N ILE A 96 10.42 -12.15 -8.74
CA ILE A 96 9.45 -11.54 -7.85
C ILE A 96 8.66 -12.61 -7.11
N GLN A 97 8.50 -12.43 -5.82
CA GLN A 97 7.74 -13.32 -4.95
C GLN A 97 6.89 -12.51 -3.98
N ALA A 98 5.84 -13.12 -3.46
CA ALA A 98 5.06 -12.54 -2.37
C ALA A 98 4.73 -13.62 -1.32
N ASP A 99 4.52 -13.17 -0.10
CA ASP A 99 4.04 -14.01 0.99
C ASP A 99 2.90 -13.26 1.72
N PRO A 100 1.65 -13.78 1.61
CA PRO A 100 1.17 -14.88 0.76
C PRO A 100 1.36 -14.60 -0.74
N PRO A 101 1.59 -15.64 -1.59
CA PRO A 101 1.94 -15.43 -3.00
C PRO A 101 0.83 -14.76 -3.80
N ASP A 102 -0.38 -15.30 -3.73
CA ASP A 102 -1.58 -14.76 -4.40
C ASP A 102 -2.85 -15.40 -3.85
N ILE A 103 -3.99 -15.08 -4.45
CA ILE A 103 -5.32 -15.54 -4.05
C ILE A 103 -5.51 -17.06 -4.24
N ASN A 104 -4.73 -17.71 -5.10
CA ASN A 104 -4.88 -19.14 -5.43
C ASN A 104 -4.50 -20.08 -4.29
N ILE A 105 -3.87 -19.59 -3.22
CA ILE A 105 -3.67 -20.37 -2.00
C ILE A 105 -4.99 -20.71 -1.29
N LEU A 106 -6.06 -19.98 -1.61
CA LEU A 106 -7.39 -20.26 -1.06
C LEU A 106 -8.09 -21.34 -1.88
N PRO A 107 -8.72 -22.34 -1.25
CA PRO A 107 -9.34 -23.49 -1.95
C PRO A 107 -10.40 -23.10 -2.99
N ALA A 108 -11.04 -21.93 -2.82
CA ALA A 108 -12.09 -21.46 -3.70
C ALA A 108 -11.58 -20.90 -5.04
N TYR A 109 -10.28 -20.64 -5.20
CA TYR A 109 -9.73 -19.95 -6.38
C TYR A 109 -8.94 -20.89 -7.30
N GLY A 110 -7.75 -21.25 -7.07
CA GLY A 110 -6.97 -22.26 -7.80
C GLY A 110 -6.51 -21.94 -9.23
N ARG A 111 -7.17 -21.04 -9.96
CA ARG A 111 -6.81 -20.59 -11.32
C ARG A 111 -7.15 -19.11 -11.53
N ASP A 112 -7.02 -18.32 -10.52
CA ASP A 112 -7.24 -16.89 -10.60
C ASP A 112 -6.05 -16.21 -11.27
N PRO A 113 -6.24 -15.28 -12.23
CA PRO A 113 -5.14 -14.65 -12.97
C PRO A 113 -4.36 -13.61 -12.15
N ARG A 114 -4.81 -13.22 -10.97
CA ARG A 114 -4.24 -12.13 -10.15
C ARG A 114 -3.01 -12.58 -9.38
N VAL A 115 -1.97 -12.95 -10.09
CA VAL A 115 -0.71 -13.50 -9.57
C VAL A 115 0.37 -12.41 -9.40
N VAL A 116 1.39 -12.69 -8.60
CA VAL A 116 2.44 -11.71 -8.25
C VAL A 116 3.26 -11.22 -9.43
N SER A 117 3.47 -12.05 -10.46
CA SER A 117 4.20 -11.65 -11.66
C SER A 117 3.54 -10.51 -12.45
N ASN A 118 2.23 -10.29 -12.28
CA ASN A 118 1.52 -9.18 -12.90
C ASN A 118 2.02 -7.81 -12.41
N LEU A 119 2.66 -7.76 -11.23
CA LEU A 119 3.19 -6.50 -10.68
C LEU A 119 4.33 -5.88 -11.49
N ILE A 120 4.94 -6.65 -12.38
CA ILE A 120 6.07 -6.22 -13.21
C ILE A 120 5.83 -6.42 -14.72
N ASP A 121 4.58 -6.64 -15.13
CA ASP A 121 4.22 -6.88 -16.54
C ASP A 121 4.10 -5.57 -17.36
N GLY A 122 4.16 -4.41 -16.72
CA GLY A 122 4.12 -3.10 -17.36
C GLY A 122 2.70 -2.57 -17.63
N VAL A 123 1.64 -3.32 -17.28
CA VAL A 123 0.25 -2.90 -17.46
C VAL A 123 -0.32 -2.37 -16.13
N ASN A 124 0.04 -1.16 -15.78
CA ASN A 124 -0.23 -0.60 -14.45
C ASN A 124 -1.58 0.11 -14.31
N ARG A 125 -2.04 0.80 -15.37
CA ARG A 125 -3.32 1.55 -15.37
C ARG A 125 -4.44 0.69 -15.93
N THR A 126 -4.92 -0.26 -15.15
CA THR A 126 -5.89 -1.25 -15.59
C THR A 126 -6.92 -1.55 -14.51
N GLN A 127 -8.05 -2.12 -14.91
CA GLN A 127 -9.05 -2.78 -14.06
C GLN A 127 -9.19 -4.26 -14.42
N ASP A 128 -8.31 -4.76 -15.29
CA ASP A 128 -8.32 -6.14 -15.75
C ASP A 128 -7.59 -7.04 -14.74
N ASP A 129 -8.25 -8.12 -14.34
CA ASP A 129 -7.69 -9.10 -13.39
C ASP A 129 -6.44 -9.81 -13.93
N MET A 130 -6.23 -9.82 -15.25
CA MET A 130 -5.03 -10.40 -15.87
C MET A 130 -3.75 -9.63 -15.58
N HIS A 131 -3.85 -8.39 -15.08
CA HIS A 131 -2.73 -7.47 -14.90
C HIS A 131 -2.65 -6.86 -13.50
N VAL A 132 -3.27 -7.50 -12.51
CA VAL A 132 -3.20 -7.06 -11.11
C VAL A 132 -2.81 -8.24 -10.23
N TRP A 133 -2.33 -7.95 -9.05
CA TRP A 133 -2.08 -8.95 -8.00
C TRP A 133 -3.10 -8.82 -6.90
N LEU A 134 -3.55 -9.96 -6.37
CA LEU A 134 -4.39 -10.06 -5.19
C LEU A 134 -3.95 -11.23 -4.32
N ALA A 135 -3.88 -11.01 -3.02
CA ALA A 135 -3.57 -12.06 -2.04
C ALA A 135 -4.49 -11.97 -0.82
N PRO A 136 -4.63 -13.05 -0.04
CA PRO A 136 -5.28 -12.97 1.26
C PRO A 136 -4.53 -12.04 2.19
N PHE A 137 -5.27 -11.29 3.00
CA PHE A 137 -4.74 -10.39 4.01
C PHE A 137 -5.30 -10.77 5.39
N THR A 138 -4.44 -10.82 6.38
CA THR A 138 -4.81 -11.01 7.78
C THR A 138 -4.13 -9.93 8.61
N PRO A 139 -4.88 -9.00 9.22
CA PRO A 139 -4.30 -7.97 10.07
C PRO A 139 -3.38 -8.56 11.15
N GLY A 140 -2.20 -7.98 11.32
CA GLY A 140 -1.21 -8.42 12.30
C GLY A 140 -0.35 -9.63 11.89
N LYS A 141 -0.56 -10.19 10.71
CA LYS A 141 0.33 -11.18 10.09
C LYS A 141 1.33 -10.50 9.15
N SER A 142 2.42 -11.19 8.83
CA SER A 142 3.39 -10.73 7.84
C SER A 142 2.82 -10.87 6.44
N HIS A 143 3.00 -9.82 5.62
CA HIS A 143 2.65 -9.79 4.21
C HIS A 143 3.76 -9.04 3.49
N SER A 144 4.40 -9.66 2.53
CA SER A 144 5.55 -9.05 1.85
C SER A 144 5.60 -9.36 0.36
N ILE A 145 6.23 -8.46 -0.38
CA ILE A 145 6.65 -8.66 -1.77
C ILE A 145 8.15 -8.49 -1.80
N SER A 146 8.85 -9.46 -2.38
CA SER A 146 10.30 -9.43 -2.57
C SER A 146 10.67 -9.48 -4.05
N MET A 147 11.67 -8.69 -4.42
CA MET A 147 12.16 -8.58 -5.79
C MET A 147 13.68 -8.64 -5.80
N ASP A 148 14.22 -9.49 -6.66
CA ASP A 148 15.64 -9.57 -6.95
C ASP A 148 15.94 -8.87 -8.27
N PHE A 149 16.86 -7.92 -8.27
CA PHE A 149 17.29 -7.24 -9.49
C PHE A 149 18.35 -8.09 -10.19
N VAL A 150 18.37 -8.04 -11.52
CA VAL A 150 19.40 -8.73 -12.33
C VAL A 150 20.81 -8.27 -11.93
N GLN A 151 20.98 -6.99 -11.56
CA GLN A 151 22.24 -6.41 -11.09
C GLN A 151 21.96 -5.39 -10.00
N PRO A 152 22.86 -5.25 -9.01
CA PRO A 152 22.76 -4.20 -8.02
C PRO A 152 22.86 -2.81 -8.66
N CYS A 153 22.06 -1.87 -8.19
CA CYS A 153 22.05 -0.52 -8.70
C CYS A 153 21.68 0.52 -7.63
N GLN A 154 21.97 1.79 -7.90
CA GLN A 154 21.38 2.89 -7.14
C GLN A 154 19.92 3.07 -7.58
N VAL A 155 19.00 2.99 -6.61
CA VAL A 155 17.56 3.18 -6.84
C VAL A 155 17.23 4.66 -6.66
N ALA A 156 16.67 5.28 -7.70
CA ALA A 156 16.29 6.70 -7.67
C ALA A 156 14.78 6.90 -7.50
N LEU A 157 13.96 5.98 -8.01
CA LEU A 157 12.51 6.08 -7.95
C LEU A 157 11.88 4.69 -7.85
N ILE A 158 10.94 4.53 -6.93
CA ILE A 158 10.02 3.40 -6.89
C ILE A 158 8.61 3.95 -7.07
N ARG A 159 7.91 3.49 -8.09
CA ARG A 159 6.52 3.88 -8.36
C ARG A 159 5.63 2.70 -8.05
N ILE A 160 4.65 2.90 -7.17
CA ILE A 160 3.66 1.89 -6.81
C ILE A 160 2.32 2.30 -7.40
N TRP A 161 1.74 1.40 -8.18
CA TRP A 161 0.38 1.50 -8.69
C TRP A 161 -0.54 0.72 -7.78
N ASN A 162 -1.31 1.45 -6.96
CA ASN A 162 -2.17 0.81 -5.98
C ASN A 162 -3.38 0.14 -6.64
N TYR A 163 -4.02 -0.79 -5.90
CA TYR A 163 -5.10 -1.63 -6.42
C TYR A 163 -6.30 -0.82 -6.90
N ASN A 164 -6.61 -0.86 -8.20
CA ASN A 164 -7.54 0.04 -8.88
C ASN A 164 -8.70 -0.69 -9.57
N LYS A 165 -9.14 -1.84 -9.09
CA LYS A 165 -10.20 -2.65 -9.71
C LYS A 165 -11.53 -1.92 -9.83
N SER A 166 -11.95 -1.19 -8.79
CA SER A 166 -13.17 -0.37 -8.73
C SER A 166 -13.14 0.51 -7.48
N ARG A 167 -14.09 1.45 -7.36
CA ARG A 167 -14.21 2.31 -6.17
C ARG A 167 -14.35 1.52 -4.87
N ILE A 168 -15.13 0.43 -4.89
CA ILE A 168 -15.33 -0.44 -3.72
C ILE A 168 -14.07 -1.28 -3.47
N HIS A 169 -13.52 -1.90 -4.50
CA HIS A 169 -12.38 -2.79 -4.36
C HIS A 169 -11.04 -2.07 -4.15
N SER A 170 -10.95 -0.75 -4.38
CA SER A 170 -9.74 0.02 -4.06
C SER A 170 -9.38 0.03 -2.56
N PHE A 171 -10.30 -0.36 -1.69
CA PHE A 171 -10.02 -0.59 -0.26
C PHE A 171 -9.10 -1.80 0.00
N ARG A 172 -8.90 -2.69 -0.97
CA ARG A 172 -7.90 -3.77 -0.97
C ARG A 172 -6.48 -3.25 -1.22
N GLY A 173 -6.36 -2.00 -1.67
CA GLY A 173 -5.07 -1.37 -1.90
C GLY A 173 -4.23 -1.33 -0.63
N VAL A 174 -2.92 -1.36 -0.84
CA VAL A 174 -1.92 -1.23 0.22
C VAL A 174 -1.98 0.19 0.80
N LYS A 175 -1.89 0.30 2.15
CA LYS A 175 -1.83 1.59 2.83
C LYS A 175 -0.46 1.83 3.45
N ASP A 176 -0.15 1.20 4.56
CA ASP A 176 1.12 1.41 5.26
C ASP A 176 2.13 0.35 4.86
N ILE A 177 3.33 0.77 4.51
CA ILE A 177 4.43 -0.11 4.10
C ILE A 177 5.75 0.27 4.76
N THR A 178 6.68 -0.69 4.76
CA THR A 178 8.11 -0.48 4.94
C THR A 178 8.84 -1.08 3.76
N MET A 179 9.77 -0.35 3.16
CA MET A 179 10.65 -0.88 2.10
C MET A 179 12.07 -1.05 2.62
N LEU A 180 12.64 -2.20 2.31
CA LEU A 180 14.01 -2.55 2.66
C LEU A 180 14.77 -2.89 1.38
N LEU A 181 15.94 -2.28 1.17
CA LEU A 181 16.87 -2.62 0.10
C LEU A 181 18.11 -3.21 0.74
N ASP A 182 18.44 -4.48 0.45
CA ASP A 182 19.50 -5.25 1.10
C ASP A 182 19.44 -5.14 2.64
N ALA A 183 18.23 -5.32 3.20
CA ALA A 183 17.91 -5.21 4.62
C ALA A 183 18.01 -3.78 5.22
N GLN A 184 18.41 -2.77 4.46
CA GLN A 184 18.41 -1.38 4.90
C GLN A 184 17.02 -0.75 4.63
N CYS A 185 16.42 -0.17 5.65
CA CYS A 185 15.16 0.55 5.49
C CYS A 185 15.38 1.83 4.64
N ILE A 186 14.72 1.89 3.49
CA ILE A 186 14.79 3.02 2.56
C ILE A 186 13.51 3.87 2.55
N PHE A 187 12.40 3.29 3.01
CA PHE A 187 11.12 4.00 3.10
C PHE A 187 10.22 3.38 4.17
N LYS A 188 9.49 4.22 4.87
CA LYS A 188 8.37 3.83 5.74
C LYS A 188 7.30 4.90 5.66
N GLY A 189 6.09 4.51 5.26
CA GLY A 189 5.02 5.49 5.12
C GLY A 189 3.76 4.91 4.49
N GLU A 190 2.86 5.81 4.13
CA GLU A 190 1.56 5.53 3.54
C GLU A 190 1.61 5.63 2.01
N ILE A 191 0.94 4.71 1.33
CA ILE A 191 0.72 4.73 -0.11
C ILE A 191 -0.71 5.18 -0.39
N ALA A 192 -0.88 6.17 -1.25
CA ALA A 192 -2.19 6.72 -1.60
C ALA A 192 -3.15 5.65 -2.13
N LYS A 193 -4.42 5.75 -1.73
CA LYS A 193 -5.49 4.87 -2.25
C LYS A 193 -5.76 5.19 -3.72
N ALA A 194 -5.91 4.16 -4.55
CA ALA A 194 -6.38 4.33 -5.92
C ALA A 194 -7.83 4.86 -5.97
N SER A 195 -8.14 5.65 -7.01
CA SER A 195 -9.46 6.26 -7.18
C SER A 195 -10.57 5.24 -7.48
N GLY A 196 -10.21 4.06 -7.96
CA GLY A 196 -11.16 3.04 -8.43
C GLY A 196 -11.69 3.31 -9.85
N THR A 197 -11.08 4.26 -10.57
CA THR A 197 -11.43 4.61 -11.95
C THR A 197 -10.17 4.71 -12.81
N LEU A 198 -10.31 4.60 -14.12
CA LEU A 198 -9.21 4.83 -15.07
C LEU A 198 -9.08 6.30 -15.47
N THR A 199 -10.10 7.11 -15.19
CA THR A 199 -10.14 8.56 -15.43
C THR A 199 -9.77 9.28 -14.13
N GLY A 200 -8.59 9.88 -14.06
CA GLY A 200 -8.15 10.69 -12.91
C GLY A 200 -6.73 10.38 -12.45
N GLY A 201 -6.01 11.43 -12.29
CA GLY A 201 -4.66 11.70 -11.87
C GLY A 201 -3.75 10.57 -11.36
N THR A 202 -2.58 10.57 -11.92
CA THR A 202 -1.40 9.91 -11.34
C THR A 202 -1.02 10.69 -10.09
N VAL A 203 -1.08 10.07 -8.92
CA VAL A 203 -0.51 10.65 -7.70
C VAL A 203 0.99 10.33 -7.72
N TRP A 204 1.80 11.36 -7.76
CA TRP A 204 3.26 11.27 -7.63
C TRP A 204 3.63 11.35 -6.14
N LEU A 205 4.52 10.53 -5.70
CA LEU A 205 5.27 10.65 -4.44
C LEU A 205 6.71 11.02 -4.75
#